data_74a81c67fcd2d0520124a1ef652e2c15
#
_entry.id   74a81c67fcd2d0520124a1ef652e2c15
#
_cell.length_a   1.000
_cell.length_b   1.000
_cell.length_c   1.000
_cell.angle_alpha   90.00
_cell.angle_beta   90.00
_cell.angle_gamma   90.00
#
_symmetry.space_group_name_H-M   'P 1'
#
loop_
_entity.id
_entity.type
_entity.pdbx_description
1 polymer ?
#
loop_
_entity_poly.entity_id
_entity_poly.type
_entity_poly.pdbx_seq_one_letter_code
_entity_poly.pdbx_strand_id
1 'polypeptide(L)'
;MLTQADFEARLVANLDDFEILERYNAQDPIVLKFLRSLGAYLTLFGQEFEISELEPFMKTRDRSIIADATNKGILPIGMPAQHVLEVINRSANSITLSQGRIIEDNSGGRYWRLLQSVTVSTGSTGEVLVEQSEYREIQYTVANSESFHRVELKLQDDLSLAGLTVRDNTNQSYNLKKRWMNVAPLDYAFNLTTDSLRRVFVEFGDDDRAGRTAAANQTFTFGILETYGEVDVSRLKD
;
A
#
# COMPACT_ATOMS: atom_id res chain seq x y z
N MET A 1 23.96 -23.69 6.17
CA MET A 1 24.07 -22.46 7.00
C MET A 1 25.27 -22.61 7.94
N LEU A 2 26.22 -21.69 7.90
CA LEU A 2 27.37 -21.71 8.81
C LEU A 2 26.95 -21.30 10.22
N THR A 3 27.36 -22.07 11.21
CA THR A 3 27.06 -21.76 12.62
C THR A 3 28.11 -20.81 13.20
N GLN A 4 27.82 -20.22 14.37
CA GLN A 4 28.81 -19.40 15.09
C GLN A 4 30.11 -20.18 15.36
N ALA A 5 30.02 -21.46 15.71
CA ALA A 5 31.18 -22.30 15.93
C ALA A 5 32.04 -22.52 14.67
N ASP A 6 31.40 -22.61 13.49
CA ASP A 6 32.11 -22.72 12.22
C ASP A 6 32.88 -21.42 11.90
N PHE A 7 32.28 -20.27 12.19
CA PHE A 7 32.96 -18.97 12.04
C PHE A 7 34.11 -18.79 13.01
N GLU A 8 33.90 -19.15 14.30
CA GLU A 8 34.96 -19.12 15.32
C GLU A 8 36.15 -20.01 14.91
N ALA A 9 35.88 -21.24 14.47
CA ALA A 9 36.92 -22.16 14.02
C ALA A 9 37.69 -21.63 12.81
N ARG A 10 37.04 -21.01 11.85
CA ARG A 10 37.69 -20.35 10.70
C ARG A 10 38.50 -19.15 11.08
N LEU A 11 37.99 -18.34 12.01
CA LEU A 11 38.75 -17.18 12.52
C LEU A 11 40.03 -17.62 13.20
N VAL A 12 39.97 -18.63 14.06
CA VAL A 12 41.14 -19.20 14.73
C VAL A 12 42.13 -19.82 13.75
N ALA A 13 41.64 -20.54 12.73
CA ALA A 13 42.50 -21.15 11.71
C ALA A 13 43.24 -20.13 10.84
N ASN A 14 42.74 -18.89 10.74
CA ASN A 14 43.35 -17.80 9.98
C ASN A 14 44.02 -16.71 10.88
N LEU A 15 44.24 -17.00 12.15
CA LEU A 15 45.00 -16.11 13.02
C LEU A 15 46.49 -16.26 12.71
N ASP A 16 47.04 -15.31 11.94
CA ASP A 16 48.47 -15.27 11.61
C ASP A 16 49.32 -14.63 12.70
N ASP A 17 48.69 -13.95 13.66
CA ASP A 17 49.37 -13.31 14.79
C ASP A 17 49.62 -14.31 15.91
N PHE A 18 50.92 -14.63 16.10
CA PHE A 18 51.39 -15.59 17.09
C PHE A 18 51.00 -15.22 18.52
N GLU A 19 51.07 -13.93 18.89
CA GLU A 19 50.72 -13.47 20.23
C GLU A 19 49.21 -13.69 20.53
N ILE A 20 48.35 -13.37 19.58
CA ILE A 20 46.91 -13.60 19.73
C ILE A 20 46.60 -15.07 19.80
N LEU A 21 47.27 -15.90 19.02
CA LEU A 21 47.08 -17.35 19.03
C LEU A 21 47.54 -17.98 20.35
N GLU A 22 48.67 -17.55 20.92
CA GLU A 22 49.09 -17.96 22.27
C GLU A 22 48.08 -17.58 23.35
N ARG A 23 47.59 -16.36 23.32
CA ARG A 23 46.55 -15.90 24.26
C ARG A 23 45.24 -16.67 24.10
N TYR A 24 44.85 -17.02 22.87
CA TYR A 24 43.69 -17.89 22.61
C TYR A 24 43.89 -19.28 23.24
N ASN A 25 45.04 -19.90 23.00
CA ASN A 25 45.38 -21.21 23.56
C ASN A 25 45.49 -21.17 25.10
N ALA A 26 45.92 -20.03 25.66
CA ALA A 26 45.93 -19.79 27.12
C ALA A 26 44.54 -19.47 27.70
N GLN A 27 43.45 -19.53 26.87
CA GLN A 27 42.07 -19.24 27.26
C GLN A 27 41.87 -17.82 27.82
N ASP A 28 42.60 -16.83 27.27
CA ASP A 28 42.43 -15.43 27.67
C ASP A 28 40.96 -14.98 27.49
N PRO A 29 40.28 -14.54 28.54
CA PRO A 29 38.89 -14.17 28.49
C PRO A 29 38.57 -13.03 27.50
N ILE A 30 39.52 -12.12 27.30
CA ILE A 30 39.34 -10.96 26.40
C ILE A 30 39.36 -11.43 24.94
N VAL A 31 40.33 -12.26 24.56
CA VAL A 31 40.45 -12.82 23.21
C VAL A 31 39.26 -13.71 22.89
N LEU A 32 38.86 -14.60 23.83
CA LEU A 32 37.71 -15.46 23.66
C LEU A 32 36.38 -14.67 23.47
N LYS A 33 36.18 -13.64 24.29
CA LYS A 33 35.00 -12.79 24.20
C LYS A 33 34.94 -12.04 22.87
N PHE A 34 36.10 -11.52 22.41
CA PHE A 34 36.21 -10.83 21.12
C PHE A 34 35.87 -11.77 19.96
N LEU A 35 36.48 -12.95 19.88
CA LEU A 35 36.26 -13.92 18.83
C LEU A 35 34.79 -14.42 18.80
N ARG A 36 34.22 -14.67 19.98
CA ARG A 36 32.79 -15.04 20.07
C ARG A 36 31.86 -13.94 19.60
N SER A 37 32.15 -12.69 19.95
CA SER A 37 31.36 -11.55 19.50
C SER A 37 31.45 -11.37 17.98
N LEU A 38 32.65 -11.53 17.41
CA LEU A 38 32.87 -11.46 15.97
C LEU A 38 32.18 -12.64 15.24
N GLY A 39 32.33 -13.85 15.78
CA GLY A 39 31.64 -15.05 15.24
C GLY A 39 30.11 -14.90 15.24
N ALA A 40 29.55 -14.37 16.33
CA ALA A 40 28.12 -14.07 16.41
C ALA A 40 27.67 -13.04 15.35
N TYR A 41 28.44 -11.96 15.20
CA TYR A 41 28.15 -10.94 14.18
C TYR A 41 28.24 -11.50 12.77
N LEU A 42 29.26 -12.29 12.45
CA LEU A 42 29.40 -12.94 11.13
C LEU A 42 28.27 -13.94 10.86
N THR A 43 27.77 -14.62 11.88
CA THR A 43 26.63 -15.53 11.76
C THR A 43 25.36 -14.75 11.37
N LEU A 44 25.07 -13.64 12.06
CA LEU A 44 23.93 -12.77 11.72
C LEU A 44 24.08 -12.20 10.31
N PHE A 45 25.26 -11.74 9.94
CA PHE A 45 25.53 -11.23 8.60
C PHE A 45 25.33 -12.30 7.52
N GLY A 46 25.80 -13.54 7.77
CA GLY A 46 25.61 -14.67 6.88
C GLY A 46 24.13 -15.03 6.69
N GLN A 47 23.35 -14.99 7.77
CA GLN A 47 21.90 -15.20 7.70
C GLN A 47 21.20 -14.14 6.86
N GLU A 48 21.51 -12.87 7.07
CA GLU A 48 20.98 -11.77 6.28
C GLU A 48 21.37 -11.88 4.80
N PHE A 49 22.58 -12.33 4.52
CA PHE A 49 23.06 -12.54 3.15
C PHE A 49 22.28 -13.67 2.47
N GLU A 50 22.09 -14.84 3.12
CA GLU A 50 21.30 -15.94 2.57
C GLU A 50 19.84 -15.53 2.32
N ILE A 51 19.21 -14.81 3.26
CA ILE A 51 17.86 -14.27 3.06
C ILE A 51 17.83 -13.34 1.86
N SER A 52 18.83 -12.44 1.74
CA SER A 52 18.92 -11.49 0.63
C SER A 52 19.10 -12.18 -0.74
N GLU A 53 19.81 -13.30 -0.78
CA GLU A 53 20.01 -14.08 -2.00
C GLU A 53 18.71 -14.80 -2.43
N LEU A 54 17.93 -15.31 -1.47
CA LEU A 54 16.65 -16.00 -1.74
C LEU A 54 15.50 -15.03 -1.99
N GLU A 55 15.58 -13.81 -1.48
CA GLU A 55 14.48 -12.82 -1.54
C GLU A 55 13.94 -12.53 -2.94
N PRO A 56 14.76 -12.44 -4.02
CA PRO A 56 14.26 -12.26 -5.38
C PRO A 56 13.31 -13.38 -5.84
N PHE A 57 13.48 -14.59 -5.28
CA PHE A 57 12.69 -15.77 -5.64
C PHE A 57 11.51 -15.98 -4.69
N MET A 58 11.72 -15.86 -3.39
CA MET A 58 10.72 -16.17 -2.37
C MET A 58 9.85 -14.97 -1.99
N LYS A 59 10.36 -13.73 -2.13
CA LYS A 59 9.65 -12.47 -1.86
C LYS A 59 8.91 -12.49 -0.52
N THR A 60 9.65 -12.82 0.52
CA THR A 60 9.09 -12.98 1.86
C THR A 60 8.96 -11.65 2.61
N ARG A 61 9.75 -10.64 2.22
CA ARG A 61 9.73 -9.31 2.85
C ARG A 61 8.77 -8.38 2.10
N ASP A 62 7.97 -7.62 2.83
CA ASP A 62 7.05 -6.62 2.27
C ASP A 62 7.74 -5.68 1.27
N ARG A 63 8.95 -5.24 1.59
CA ARG A 63 9.77 -4.40 0.69
C ARG A 63 9.97 -5.04 -0.69
N SER A 64 10.27 -6.31 -0.74
CA SER A 64 10.51 -7.04 -2.00
C SER A 64 9.21 -7.29 -2.74
N ILE A 65 8.12 -7.60 -2.03
CA ILE A 65 6.78 -7.77 -2.59
C ILE A 65 6.31 -6.45 -3.23
N ILE A 66 6.44 -5.34 -2.51
CA ILE A 66 6.05 -4.01 -2.99
C ILE A 66 6.90 -3.59 -4.19
N ALA A 67 8.22 -3.80 -4.15
CA ALA A 67 9.11 -3.50 -5.27
C ALA A 67 8.75 -4.31 -6.52
N ASP A 68 8.47 -5.60 -6.37
CA ASP A 68 8.05 -6.47 -7.48
C ASP A 68 6.69 -6.04 -8.05
N ALA A 69 5.72 -5.74 -7.18
CA ALA A 69 4.41 -5.24 -7.59
C ALA A 69 4.53 -3.92 -8.38
N THR A 70 5.32 -2.98 -7.88
CA THR A 70 5.59 -1.70 -8.55
C THR A 70 6.26 -1.90 -9.91
N ASN A 71 7.26 -2.80 -10.01
CA ASN A 71 7.93 -3.13 -11.25
C ASN A 71 6.97 -3.77 -12.28
N LYS A 72 5.98 -4.52 -11.82
CA LYS A 72 4.91 -5.09 -12.65
C LYS A 72 3.81 -4.09 -13.00
N GLY A 73 3.83 -2.89 -12.41
CA GLY A 73 2.80 -1.85 -12.58
C GLY A 73 1.48 -2.22 -11.90
N ILE A 74 1.55 -3.00 -10.83
CA ILE A 74 0.41 -3.28 -9.96
C ILE A 74 0.26 -2.09 -9.02
N LEU A 75 -0.92 -1.47 -9.05
CA LEU A 75 -1.24 -0.33 -8.20
C LEU A 75 -1.68 -0.80 -6.80
N PRO A 76 -1.43 -0.01 -5.75
CA PRO A 76 -1.88 -0.29 -4.38
C PRO A 76 -3.38 0.02 -4.22
N ILE A 77 -4.21 -0.59 -5.05
CA ILE A 77 -5.67 -0.40 -5.07
C ILE A 77 -6.33 -1.73 -4.73
N GLY A 78 -7.13 -1.73 -3.67
CA GLY A 78 -7.98 -2.84 -3.28
C GLY A 78 -9.25 -2.93 -4.13
N MET A 79 -9.82 -4.11 -4.24
CA MET A 79 -11.13 -4.29 -4.87
C MET A 79 -12.21 -4.25 -3.80
N PRO A 80 -13.22 -3.37 -3.93
CA PRO A 80 -14.37 -3.36 -3.03
C PRO A 80 -15.17 -4.65 -3.17
N ALA A 81 -15.70 -5.15 -2.05
CA ALA A 81 -16.68 -6.23 -2.09
C ALA A 81 -17.96 -5.74 -2.77
N GLN A 82 -18.50 -6.54 -3.68
CA GLN A 82 -19.76 -6.25 -4.37
C GLN A 82 -20.82 -7.31 -4.02
N HIS A 83 -22.05 -6.86 -3.85
CA HIS A 83 -23.16 -7.73 -3.54
C HIS A 83 -24.45 -7.23 -4.20
N VAL A 84 -25.38 -8.14 -4.44
CA VAL A 84 -26.73 -7.81 -4.91
C VAL A 84 -27.65 -7.79 -3.71
N LEU A 85 -28.25 -6.63 -3.43
CA LEU A 85 -29.25 -6.47 -2.37
C LEU A 85 -30.65 -6.54 -2.95
N GLU A 86 -31.52 -7.25 -2.26
CA GLU A 86 -32.95 -7.25 -2.49
C GLU A 86 -33.58 -6.08 -1.75
N VAL A 87 -34.29 -5.23 -2.49
CA VAL A 87 -35.01 -4.06 -1.94
C VAL A 87 -36.51 -4.31 -1.99
N ILE A 88 -37.12 -4.35 -0.82
CA ILE A 88 -38.58 -4.52 -0.69
C ILE A 88 -39.23 -3.17 -0.45
N ASN A 89 -40.07 -2.71 -1.37
CA ASN A 89 -40.81 -1.46 -1.20
C ASN A 89 -42.11 -1.70 -0.41
N ARG A 90 -42.09 -1.31 0.85
CA ARG A 90 -43.27 -1.40 1.74
C ARG A 90 -44.10 -0.10 1.79
N SER A 91 -43.74 0.92 1.00
CA SER A 91 -44.45 2.18 0.96
C SER A 91 -45.65 2.16 0.01
N ALA A 92 -46.54 3.14 0.14
CA ALA A 92 -47.71 3.29 -0.73
C ALA A 92 -47.36 3.82 -2.14
N ASN A 93 -46.15 4.29 -2.35
CA ASN A 93 -45.69 4.89 -3.60
C ASN A 93 -44.45 4.14 -4.15
N SER A 94 -44.24 4.24 -5.46
CA SER A 94 -43.00 3.80 -6.09
C SER A 94 -41.80 4.56 -5.53
N ILE A 95 -40.69 3.87 -5.22
CA ILE A 95 -39.46 4.46 -4.69
C ILE A 95 -38.36 4.29 -5.71
N THR A 96 -37.63 5.37 -5.99
CA THR A 96 -36.38 5.34 -6.78
C THR A 96 -35.18 5.53 -5.88
N LEU A 97 -34.27 4.55 -5.88
CA LEU A 97 -32.97 4.63 -5.26
C LEU A 97 -31.95 5.01 -6.34
N SER A 98 -31.35 6.17 -6.18
CA SER A 98 -30.38 6.70 -7.15
C SER A 98 -29.02 6.05 -6.99
N GLN A 99 -28.30 5.91 -8.10
CA GLN A 99 -26.87 5.56 -8.10
C GLN A 99 -26.07 6.47 -7.16
N GLY A 100 -25.10 5.91 -6.46
CA GLY A 100 -24.27 6.61 -5.50
C GLY A 100 -24.90 6.79 -4.11
N ARG A 101 -26.15 6.38 -3.91
CA ARG A 101 -26.79 6.39 -2.58
C ARG A 101 -26.02 5.45 -1.64
N ILE A 102 -25.80 5.94 -0.43
CA ILE A 102 -25.13 5.19 0.64
C ILE A 102 -26.19 4.53 1.52
N ILE A 103 -25.98 3.26 1.83
CA ILE A 103 -26.75 2.45 2.76
C ILE A 103 -25.81 2.00 3.85
N GLU A 104 -26.23 2.12 5.10
CA GLU A 104 -25.48 1.62 6.25
C GLU A 104 -25.99 0.23 6.62
N ASP A 105 -25.06 -0.68 6.91
CA ASP A 105 -25.35 -2.00 7.43
C ASP A 105 -25.56 -1.94 8.94
N ASN A 106 -26.74 -2.32 9.41
CA ASN A 106 -27.09 -2.32 10.82
C ASN A 106 -26.29 -3.34 11.66
N SER A 107 -25.74 -4.38 11.03
CA SER A 107 -25.01 -5.44 11.73
C SER A 107 -23.52 -5.16 11.89
N GLY A 108 -22.93 -4.34 11.04
CA GLY A 108 -21.50 -4.09 11.02
C GLY A 108 -21.06 -2.63 10.98
N GLY A 109 -22.02 -1.68 10.85
CA GLY A 109 -21.72 -0.25 10.74
C GLY A 109 -20.91 0.08 9.49
N ARG A 110 -21.02 -0.73 8.43
CA ARG A 110 -20.32 -0.53 7.17
C ARG A 110 -21.20 0.17 6.17
N TYR A 111 -20.59 0.96 5.31
CA TYR A 111 -21.29 1.71 4.28
C TYR A 111 -21.22 0.98 2.93
N TRP A 112 -22.38 0.92 2.27
CA TRP A 112 -22.56 0.32 0.96
C TRP A 112 -23.07 1.38 -0.01
N ARG A 113 -22.46 1.47 -1.16
CA ARG A 113 -22.82 2.42 -2.21
C ARG A 113 -23.54 1.71 -3.35
N LEU A 114 -24.68 2.26 -3.80
CA LEU A 114 -25.39 1.75 -4.97
C LEU A 114 -24.58 2.05 -6.24
N LEU A 115 -24.33 1.01 -7.03
CA LEU A 115 -23.65 1.12 -8.32
C LEU A 115 -24.57 1.51 -9.46
N GLN A 116 -25.88 1.31 -9.30
CA GLN A 116 -26.90 1.64 -10.30
C GLN A 116 -28.17 2.15 -9.64
N SER A 117 -28.95 2.90 -10.39
CA SER A 117 -30.28 3.33 -9.92
C SER A 117 -31.30 2.20 -10.10
N VAL A 118 -32.19 2.05 -9.13
CA VAL A 118 -33.30 1.10 -9.18
C VAL A 118 -34.59 1.78 -8.79
N THR A 119 -35.70 1.49 -9.53
CA THR A 119 -37.05 1.94 -9.18
C THR A 119 -37.88 0.71 -8.82
N VAL A 120 -38.42 0.71 -7.61
CA VAL A 120 -39.21 -0.40 -7.06
C VAL A 120 -40.65 0.08 -6.88
N SER A 121 -41.57 -0.57 -7.56
CA SER A 121 -43.00 -0.28 -7.45
C SER A 121 -43.54 -0.64 -6.07
N THR A 122 -44.70 -0.07 -5.70
CA THR A 122 -45.41 -0.36 -4.44
C THR A 122 -45.61 -1.85 -4.25
N GLY A 123 -45.22 -2.37 -3.09
CA GLY A 123 -45.41 -3.79 -2.74
C GLY A 123 -44.56 -4.78 -3.54
N SER A 124 -43.63 -4.29 -4.36
CA SER A 124 -42.75 -5.11 -5.20
C SER A 124 -41.33 -5.17 -4.62
N THR A 125 -40.57 -6.14 -5.11
CA THR A 125 -39.17 -6.32 -4.81
C THR A 125 -38.33 -5.94 -6.03
N GLY A 126 -37.16 -5.33 -5.79
CA GLY A 126 -36.18 -5.02 -6.83
C GLY A 126 -34.77 -5.41 -6.36
N GLU A 127 -33.91 -5.74 -7.29
CA GLU A 127 -32.51 -6.03 -7.01
C GLU A 127 -31.63 -4.84 -7.37
N VAL A 128 -30.61 -4.57 -6.56
CA VAL A 128 -29.63 -3.51 -6.79
C VAL A 128 -28.22 -3.99 -6.47
N LEU A 129 -27.29 -3.69 -7.36
CA LEU A 129 -25.87 -3.95 -7.14
C LEU A 129 -25.27 -2.85 -6.26
N VAL A 130 -24.64 -3.27 -5.19
CA VAL A 130 -23.93 -2.39 -4.23
C VAL A 130 -22.48 -2.79 -4.09
N GLU A 131 -21.65 -1.84 -3.69
CA GLU A 131 -20.27 -2.10 -3.30
C GLU A 131 -19.97 -1.53 -1.92
N GLN A 132 -19.16 -2.23 -1.16
CA GLN A 132 -18.67 -1.76 0.13
C GLN A 132 -17.58 -0.73 -0.13
N SER A 133 -17.92 0.54 -0.01
CA SER A 133 -16.97 1.63 -0.21
C SER A 133 -17.40 2.90 0.51
N GLU A 134 -16.42 3.61 1.03
CA GLU A 134 -16.57 4.91 1.67
C GLU A 134 -15.88 5.98 0.84
N TYR A 135 -16.56 7.08 0.58
CA TYR A 135 -16.03 8.19 -0.18
C TYR A 135 -15.80 9.39 0.73
N ARG A 136 -14.61 9.96 0.64
CA ARG A 136 -14.31 11.24 1.28
C ARG A 136 -13.41 12.10 0.41
N GLU A 137 -13.48 13.40 0.64
CA GLU A 137 -12.60 14.38 -0.01
C GLU A 137 -11.65 14.99 0.99
N ILE A 138 -10.39 15.11 0.60
CA ILE A 138 -9.38 15.86 1.33
C ILE A 138 -8.73 16.88 0.41
N GLN A 139 -8.38 18.03 0.97
CA GLN A 139 -7.63 19.06 0.26
C GLN A 139 -6.18 19.06 0.73
N TYR A 140 -5.28 19.22 -0.21
CA TYR A 140 -3.85 19.33 0.02
C TYR A 140 -3.29 20.52 -0.74
N THR A 141 -2.56 21.39 -0.05
CA THR A 141 -1.87 22.53 -0.66
C THR A 141 -0.37 22.26 -0.67
N VAL A 142 0.24 22.36 -1.84
CA VAL A 142 1.67 22.15 -2.04
C VAL A 142 2.45 23.28 -1.40
N ALA A 143 3.34 22.96 -0.46
CA ALA A 143 4.17 23.96 0.19
C ALA A 143 5.30 24.44 -0.73
N ASN A 144 6.05 23.48 -1.32
CA ASN A 144 7.16 23.75 -2.20
C ASN A 144 7.00 22.95 -3.50
N SER A 145 7.36 23.57 -4.62
CA SER A 145 7.39 22.87 -5.91
C SER A 145 8.62 21.97 -5.98
N GLU A 146 8.40 20.69 -6.23
CA GLU A 146 9.45 19.67 -6.37
C GLU A 146 9.12 18.74 -7.52
N SER A 147 10.15 18.30 -8.26
CA SER A 147 10.00 17.26 -9.28
C SER A 147 9.56 15.94 -8.62
N PHE A 148 8.58 15.28 -9.20
CA PHE A 148 8.00 14.05 -8.68
C PHE A 148 7.53 14.18 -7.21
N HIS A 149 6.88 15.31 -6.92
CA HIS A 149 6.34 15.61 -5.59
C HIS A 149 5.41 14.50 -5.08
N ARG A 150 5.64 14.04 -3.86
CA ARG A 150 4.90 12.93 -3.26
C ARG A 150 4.04 13.40 -2.09
N VAL A 151 2.79 13.01 -2.10
CA VAL A 151 1.80 13.33 -1.05
C VAL A 151 1.29 12.04 -0.43
N GLU A 152 1.44 11.87 0.87
CA GLU A 152 0.91 10.73 1.60
C GLU A 152 -0.62 10.81 1.67
N LEU A 153 -1.29 9.74 1.24
CA LEU A 153 -2.72 9.55 1.45
C LEU A 153 -2.92 8.88 2.81
N LYS A 154 -3.39 9.64 3.78
CA LYS A 154 -3.78 9.08 5.08
C LYS A 154 -5.12 8.38 4.90
N LEU A 155 -5.08 7.06 4.76
CA LEU A 155 -6.26 6.21 4.76
C LEU A 155 -6.79 6.07 6.18
N GLN A 156 -8.08 5.74 6.31
CA GLN A 156 -8.66 5.39 7.62
C GLN A 156 -8.12 4.03 8.07
N ASP A 157 -8.10 3.81 9.37
CA ASP A 157 -7.62 2.57 9.96
C ASP A 157 -8.40 1.37 9.39
N ASP A 158 -7.67 0.30 9.07
CA ASP A 158 -8.19 -0.94 8.49
C ASP A 158 -8.82 -0.83 7.09
N LEU A 159 -8.80 0.35 6.45
CA LEU A 159 -9.29 0.54 5.08
C LEU A 159 -8.15 0.54 4.06
N SER A 160 -8.46 0.04 2.88
CA SER A 160 -7.57 0.06 1.71
C SER A 160 -8.09 1.06 0.68
N LEU A 161 -7.19 1.66 -0.10
CA LEU A 161 -7.58 2.50 -1.22
C LEU A 161 -8.27 1.66 -2.30
N ALA A 162 -9.53 1.98 -2.63
CA ALA A 162 -10.29 1.36 -3.71
C ALA A 162 -10.30 2.21 -4.99
N GLY A 163 -10.16 3.52 -4.85
CA GLY A 163 -10.10 4.44 -5.98
C GLY A 163 -9.65 5.82 -5.55
N LEU A 164 -9.13 6.57 -6.51
CA LEU A 164 -8.68 7.93 -6.27
C LEU A 164 -9.01 8.82 -7.47
N THR A 165 -9.58 9.97 -7.19
CA THR A 165 -9.69 11.07 -8.16
C THR A 165 -8.85 12.25 -7.67
N VAL A 166 -8.11 12.87 -8.57
CA VAL A 166 -7.27 14.02 -8.26
C VAL A 166 -7.69 15.19 -9.14
N ARG A 167 -8.01 16.32 -8.53
CA ARG A 167 -8.34 17.56 -9.24
C ARG A 167 -7.56 18.72 -8.63
N ASP A 168 -7.19 19.67 -9.44
CA ASP A 168 -6.59 20.91 -8.97
C ASP A 168 -7.64 21.99 -8.64
N ASN A 169 -7.17 23.15 -8.20
CA ASN A 169 -8.01 24.31 -7.87
C ASN A 169 -8.73 24.93 -9.07
N THR A 170 -8.39 24.55 -10.29
CA THR A 170 -9.09 24.91 -11.53
C THR A 170 -10.11 23.85 -11.94
N ASN A 171 -10.34 22.84 -11.13
CA ASN A 171 -11.16 21.66 -11.38
C ASN A 171 -10.64 20.79 -12.56
N GLN A 172 -9.36 20.95 -12.92
CA GLN A 172 -8.71 20.08 -13.90
C GLN A 172 -8.43 18.71 -13.28
N SER A 173 -8.93 17.65 -13.92
CA SER A 173 -8.72 16.29 -13.48
C SER A 173 -7.37 15.75 -13.95
N TYR A 174 -6.68 15.05 -13.06
CA TYR A 174 -5.45 14.32 -13.33
C TYR A 174 -5.75 12.84 -13.56
N ASN A 175 -5.05 12.22 -14.49
CA ASN A 175 -5.24 10.84 -14.87
C ASN A 175 -4.25 9.92 -14.14
N LEU A 176 -4.74 8.85 -13.55
CA LEU A 176 -3.89 7.84 -12.94
C LEU A 176 -3.09 7.08 -14.01
N LYS A 177 -1.78 7.05 -13.85
CA LYS A 177 -0.85 6.28 -14.70
C LYS A 177 -0.16 5.21 -13.87
N LYS A 178 -0.08 4.00 -14.39
CA LYS A 178 0.61 2.89 -13.70
C LYS A 178 2.13 3.06 -13.66
N ARG A 179 2.67 3.81 -14.61
CA ARG A 179 4.09 4.10 -14.76
C ARG A 179 4.25 5.43 -15.48
N TRP A 180 5.35 6.11 -15.26
CA TRP A 180 5.72 7.33 -15.98
C TRP A 180 6.16 7.10 -17.44
N MET A 181 6.35 5.83 -17.82
CA MET A 181 6.67 5.49 -19.21
C MET A 181 5.52 5.90 -20.14
N ASN A 182 5.84 6.59 -21.22
CA ASN A 182 4.88 7.10 -22.21
C ASN A 182 3.92 8.19 -21.66
N VAL A 183 4.29 8.89 -20.61
CA VAL A 183 3.62 10.12 -20.17
C VAL A 183 4.43 11.30 -20.69
N ALA A 184 3.79 12.19 -21.43
CA ALA A 184 4.46 13.37 -21.98
C ALA A 184 4.70 14.41 -20.87
N PRO A 185 5.71 15.29 -21.02
CA PRO A 185 5.85 16.48 -20.21
C PRO A 185 4.56 17.32 -20.22
N LEU A 186 4.22 17.93 -19.09
CA LEU A 186 3.02 18.75 -18.88
C LEU A 186 1.67 18.01 -18.93
N ASP A 187 1.65 16.69 -19.11
CA ASP A 187 0.42 15.91 -19.00
C ASP A 187 -0.17 15.98 -17.58
N TYR A 188 -1.49 16.15 -17.48
CA TYR A 188 -2.21 16.05 -16.21
C TYR A 188 -2.29 14.58 -15.78
N ALA A 189 -1.24 14.11 -15.13
CA ALA A 189 -1.08 12.74 -14.73
C ALA A 189 -0.52 12.63 -13.31
N PHE A 190 -0.87 11.54 -12.62
CA PHE A 190 -0.28 11.16 -11.35
C PHE A 190 -0.06 9.65 -11.30
N ASN A 191 0.82 9.21 -10.43
CA ASN A 191 1.08 7.82 -10.12
C ASN A 191 0.74 7.53 -8.65
N LEU A 192 0.52 6.26 -8.32
CA LEU A 192 0.41 5.77 -6.95
C LEU A 192 1.63 4.92 -6.62
N THR A 193 2.28 5.25 -5.52
CA THR A 193 3.44 4.51 -5.01
C THR A 193 3.20 4.09 -3.56
N THR A 194 3.93 3.08 -3.11
CA THR A 194 3.83 2.57 -1.75
C THR A 194 5.22 2.41 -1.18
N ASP A 195 5.39 2.69 0.10
CA ASP A 195 6.64 2.43 0.80
C ASP A 195 6.65 1.06 1.51
N SER A 196 7.76 0.75 2.18
CA SER A 196 7.92 -0.49 2.95
C SER A 196 7.00 -0.60 4.17
N LEU A 197 6.36 0.49 4.58
CA LEU A 197 5.37 0.55 5.65
C LEU A 197 3.94 0.47 5.13
N ARG A 198 3.76 0.13 3.84
CA ARG A 198 2.46 0.06 3.14
C ARG A 198 1.70 1.37 3.08
N ARG A 199 2.36 2.52 3.31
CA ARG A 199 1.74 3.83 3.13
C ARG A 199 1.60 4.12 1.65
N VAL A 200 0.47 4.68 1.26
CA VAL A 200 0.15 5.02 -0.14
C VAL A 200 0.46 6.49 -0.38
N PHE A 201 1.12 6.76 -1.50
CA PHE A 201 1.47 8.12 -1.91
C PHE A 201 0.93 8.42 -3.30
N VAL A 202 0.42 9.62 -3.49
CA VAL A 202 0.23 10.23 -4.81
C VAL A 202 1.54 10.86 -5.22
N GLU A 203 2.04 10.52 -6.37
CA GLU A 203 3.24 11.09 -6.96
C GLU A 203 2.87 11.88 -8.21
N PHE A 204 3.19 13.17 -8.22
CA PHE A 204 3.02 14.05 -9.37
C PHE A 204 4.23 13.94 -10.31
N GLY A 205 4.15 14.54 -11.50
CA GLY A 205 5.19 14.46 -12.49
C GLY A 205 6.28 15.52 -12.37
N ASP A 206 6.95 15.70 -13.49
CA ASP A 206 8.01 16.69 -13.72
C ASP A 206 7.80 17.29 -15.12
N ASP A 207 7.67 18.62 -15.19
CA ASP A 207 7.35 19.36 -16.41
C ASP A 207 8.37 19.14 -17.55
N ASP A 208 9.62 18.78 -17.20
CA ASP A 208 10.67 18.55 -18.17
C ASP A 208 10.78 17.09 -18.63
N ARG A 209 10.25 16.13 -17.83
CA ARG A 209 10.45 14.70 -18.07
C ARG A 209 9.16 13.95 -18.37
N ALA A 210 8.20 13.98 -17.44
CA ALA A 210 6.96 13.23 -17.57
C ALA A 210 5.89 13.74 -16.61
N GLY A 211 4.71 14.03 -17.10
CA GLY A 211 3.62 14.57 -16.32
C GLY A 211 3.82 16.05 -16.01
N ARG A 212 3.10 16.55 -15.01
CA ARG A 212 3.13 17.95 -14.58
C ARG A 212 3.64 18.07 -13.16
N THR A 213 4.54 19.01 -12.91
CA THR A 213 5.02 19.36 -11.58
C THR A 213 3.91 19.99 -10.76
N ALA A 214 3.78 19.57 -9.51
CA ALA A 214 2.90 20.24 -8.55
C ALA A 214 3.52 21.58 -8.13
N ALA A 215 2.86 22.70 -8.51
CA ALA A 215 3.39 24.04 -8.25
C ALA A 215 3.19 24.44 -6.78
N ALA A 216 4.09 25.27 -6.26
CA ALA A 216 3.93 25.84 -4.91
C ALA A 216 2.60 26.61 -4.80
N ASN A 217 1.92 26.47 -3.67
CA ASN A 217 0.59 27.02 -3.38
C ASN A 217 -0.55 26.47 -4.26
N GLN A 218 -0.30 25.49 -5.12
CA GLN A 218 -1.36 24.78 -5.82
C GLN A 218 -2.11 23.88 -4.82
N THR A 219 -3.46 23.93 -4.87
CA THR A 219 -4.30 23.07 -4.03
C THR A 219 -4.91 21.96 -4.86
N PHE A 220 -4.78 20.74 -4.38
CA PHE A 220 -5.40 19.55 -4.95
C PHE A 220 -6.54 19.06 -4.08
N THR A 221 -7.61 18.61 -4.70
CA THR A 221 -8.70 17.88 -4.06
C THR A 221 -8.56 16.40 -4.43
N PHE A 222 -8.35 15.56 -3.42
CA PHE A 222 -8.32 14.11 -3.54
C PHE A 222 -9.67 13.54 -3.15
N GLY A 223 -10.40 12.96 -4.09
CA GLY A 223 -11.60 12.17 -3.83
C GLY A 223 -11.17 10.72 -3.61
N ILE A 224 -11.13 10.29 -2.35
CA ILE A 224 -10.62 8.99 -1.93
C ILE A 224 -11.80 8.05 -1.76
N LEU A 225 -11.73 6.90 -2.42
CA LEU A 225 -12.63 5.79 -2.21
C LEU A 225 -11.90 4.71 -1.42
N GLU A 226 -12.39 4.41 -0.23
CA GLU A 226 -11.80 3.45 0.70
C GLU A 226 -12.68 2.22 0.85
N THR A 227 -12.09 1.05 1.11
CA THR A 227 -12.83 -0.21 1.28
C THR A 227 -12.14 -1.12 2.30
N TYR A 228 -12.94 -1.95 2.97
CA TYR A 228 -12.44 -3.07 3.77
C TYR A 228 -11.96 -4.26 2.91
N GLY A 229 -12.21 -4.23 1.59
CA GLY A 229 -11.92 -5.34 0.70
C GLY A 229 -13.00 -6.41 0.76
N GLU A 230 -12.60 -7.68 0.89
CA GLU A 230 -13.53 -8.80 1.00
C GLU A 230 -14.31 -8.73 2.32
N VAL A 231 -15.64 -8.81 2.21
CA VAL A 231 -16.58 -8.76 3.34
C VAL A 231 -17.33 -10.07 3.41
N ASP A 232 -17.43 -10.63 4.61
CA ASP A 232 -18.25 -11.80 4.87
C ASP A 232 -19.75 -11.44 4.74
N VAL A 233 -20.31 -11.76 3.60
CA VAL A 233 -21.73 -11.48 3.28
C VAL A 233 -22.71 -12.32 4.11
N SER A 234 -22.27 -13.37 4.80
CA SER A 234 -23.13 -14.15 5.69
C SER A 234 -23.65 -13.32 6.87
N ARG A 235 -22.95 -12.21 7.19
CA ARG A 235 -23.33 -11.25 8.23
C ARG A 235 -24.38 -10.23 7.77
N LEU A 236 -24.68 -10.17 6.46
CA LEU A 236 -25.69 -9.27 5.89
C LEU A 236 -27.11 -9.86 5.93
N LYS A 237 -27.31 -10.94 6.64
CA LYS A 237 -28.64 -11.49 6.88
C LYS A 237 -29.34 -10.72 7.99
N ASP A 238 -30.56 -10.27 7.71
CA ASP A 238 -31.54 -9.73 8.67
C ASP A 238 -31.80 -10.70 9.83
#